data_4e1d4aee90284961e90c5fc3733b48f2
#
_entry.id   4e1d4aee90284961e90c5fc3733b48f2
#
_cell.length_a   1.000
_cell.length_b   1.000
_cell.length_c   1.000
_cell.angle_alpha   90.00
_cell.angle_beta   90.00
_cell.angle_gamma   90.00
#
_symmetry.space_group_name_H-M   'P 1'
#
loop_
_entity.id
_entity.type
_entity.pdbx_description
1 polymer ?
#
loop_
_entity_poly.entity_id
_entity_poly.type
_entity_poly.pdbx_seq_one_letter_code
_entity_poly.pdbx_strand_id
1 'polypeptide(L)'
;MGRLVQAFKFKPFSRKQKKILTWWLPESQVHEMNGIIADGAIRSGKTVSMALSFVMWSMETFSGENFGMAGKTIGAFRRNVLKPLKLILFARGYRFKDHRADNLLEVSRNGVTNYYYIFGGKDERSQDLVQGITLAGFFFDEVALMPESFVNQATARCSVEGSKWWFNCNPDKPKHWFKVNWIDQAAEKNLIYLHFTMDDNLSLSETIKERYRRQFVGVFFKRFIQGLWVAAEGLVHPQFADKAKAYAISSVSYTHLTLP
;
A
#
# COMPACT_ATOMS: atom_id res chain seq x y z
N MET A 1 -37.46 -12.48 -9.36
CA MET A 1 -37.27 -11.02 -9.26
C MET A 1 -35.81 -10.71 -9.07
N GLY A 2 -35.12 -10.32 -10.15
CA GLY A 2 -33.68 -9.99 -10.10
C GLY A 2 -33.48 -8.66 -9.36
N ARG A 3 -32.70 -8.66 -8.29
CA ARG A 3 -32.21 -7.43 -7.66
C ARG A 3 -31.43 -6.66 -8.73
N LEU A 4 -31.95 -5.49 -9.12
CA LEU A 4 -31.20 -4.50 -9.90
C LEU A 4 -29.89 -4.22 -9.15
N VAL A 5 -28.77 -4.68 -9.70
CA VAL A 5 -27.44 -4.31 -9.21
C VAL A 5 -27.31 -2.82 -9.49
N GLN A 6 -27.43 -2.01 -8.47
CA GLN A 6 -27.26 -0.56 -8.57
C GLN A 6 -25.89 -0.29 -9.19
N ALA A 7 -25.87 0.28 -10.39
CA ALA A 7 -24.64 0.55 -11.12
C ALA A 7 -23.72 1.42 -10.23
N PHE A 8 -22.51 0.93 -9.98
CA PHE A 8 -21.52 1.64 -9.18
C PHE A 8 -21.12 2.92 -9.92
N LYS A 9 -21.62 4.07 -9.48
CA LYS A 9 -21.25 5.38 -10.03
C LYS A 9 -20.00 5.89 -9.33
N PHE A 10 -18.90 5.99 -10.07
CA PHE A 10 -17.73 6.73 -9.59
C PHE A 10 -18.05 8.23 -9.56
N LYS A 11 -17.67 8.88 -8.45
CA LYS A 11 -17.43 10.31 -8.47
C LYS A 11 -16.10 10.57 -9.21
N PRO A 12 -15.88 11.79 -9.71
CA PRO A 12 -14.64 12.11 -10.44
C PRO A 12 -13.40 11.76 -9.61
N PHE A 13 -12.40 11.19 -10.27
CA PHE A 13 -11.09 10.96 -9.64
C PHE A 13 -10.29 12.26 -9.56
N SER A 14 -9.58 12.47 -8.46
CA SER A 14 -8.62 13.56 -8.32
C SER A 14 -7.43 13.37 -9.27
N ARG A 15 -6.63 14.43 -9.44
CA ARG A 15 -5.41 14.38 -10.28
C ARG A 15 -4.45 13.28 -9.84
N LYS A 16 -4.24 13.10 -8.52
CA LYS A 16 -3.36 12.05 -7.99
C LYS A 16 -3.94 10.66 -8.20
N GLN A 17 -5.26 10.48 -7.98
CA GLN A 17 -5.93 9.20 -8.27
C GLN A 17 -5.85 8.84 -9.76
N LYS A 18 -6.03 9.81 -10.66
CA LYS A 18 -5.84 9.59 -12.11
C LYS A 18 -4.41 9.16 -12.40
N LYS A 19 -3.40 9.81 -11.79
CA LYS A 19 -2.00 9.40 -11.95
C LYS A 19 -1.77 7.96 -11.50
N ILE A 20 -2.34 7.52 -10.37
CA ILE A 20 -2.29 6.10 -9.95
C ILE A 20 -2.88 5.18 -11.03
N LEU A 21 -4.00 5.56 -11.63
CA LEU A 21 -4.70 4.70 -12.60
C LEU A 21 -3.99 4.60 -13.96
N THR A 22 -3.11 5.55 -14.31
CA THR A 22 -2.57 5.68 -15.66
C THR A 22 -1.04 5.71 -15.75
N TRP A 23 -0.29 5.66 -14.64
CA TRP A 23 1.17 5.78 -14.66
C TRP A 23 1.88 4.68 -15.45
N TRP A 24 1.30 3.50 -15.49
CA TRP A 24 1.82 2.29 -16.14
C TRP A 24 1.45 2.17 -17.62
N LEU A 25 0.58 3.04 -18.13
CA LEU A 25 0.22 3.06 -19.55
C LEU A 25 1.42 3.45 -20.41
N PRO A 26 1.57 2.88 -21.60
CA PRO A 26 2.72 3.17 -22.49
C PRO A 26 2.93 4.65 -22.80
N GLU A 27 1.84 5.43 -22.83
CA GLU A 27 1.88 6.88 -23.08
C GLU A 27 2.35 7.70 -21.88
N SER A 28 2.49 7.09 -20.71
CA SER A 28 2.94 7.77 -19.50
C SER A 28 4.45 7.94 -19.52
N GLN A 29 4.95 9.14 -19.25
CA GLN A 29 6.39 9.45 -19.13
C GLN A 29 7.10 8.65 -18.01
N VAL A 30 6.35 8.01 -17.15
CA VAL A 30 6.83 7.25 -15.98
C VAL A 30 6.46 5.77 -16.05
N HIS A 31 6.11 5.26 -17.23
CA HIS A 31 5.67 3.86 -17.40
C HIS A 31 6.79 2.85 -17.11
N GLU A 32 8.06 3.23 -17.29
CA GLU A 32 9.23 2.39 -17.00
C GLU A 32 9.58 2.30 -15.51
N MET A 33 8.91 3.07 -14.64
CA MET A 33 9.16 2.97 -13.20
C MET A 33 8.80 1.56 -12.67
N ASN A 34 9.55 1.11 -11.66
CA ASN A 34 9.37 -0.21 -11.04
C ASN A 34 8.09 -0.32 -10.18
N GLY A 35 7.53 0.81 -9.77
CA GLY A 35 6.33 0.80 -8.95
C GLY A 35 5.90 2.19 -8.46
N ILE A 36 4.89 2.17 -7.61
CA ILE A 36 4.29 3.38 -7.08
C ILE A 36 4.01 3.27 -5.58
N ILE A 37 4.35 4.30 -4.83
CA ILE A 37 4.04 4.48 -3.42
C ILE A 37 2.97 5.56 -3.27
N ALA A 38 1.87 5.24 -2.58
CA ALA A 38 0.85 6.20 -2.17
C ALA A 38 0.75 6.21 -0.65
N ASP A 39 1.28 7.24 0.01
CA ASP A 39 1.14 7.44 1.45
C ASP A 39 0.20 8.62 1.78
N GLY A 40 -0.04 8.84 3.06
CA GLY A 40 -0.74 10.03 3.54
C GLY A 40 -2.02 9.75 4.33
N ALA A 41 -2.91 10.75 4.38
CA ALA A 41 -4.09 10.76 5.23
C ALA A 41 -5.05 9.58 5.02
N ILE A 42 -5.78 9.21 6.07
CA ILE A 42 -6.88 8.24 5.95
C ILE A 42 -8.00 8.80 5.05
N ARG A 43 -8.83 7.92 4.51
CA ARG A 43 -9.98 8.29 3.65
C ARG A 43 -9.65 9.11 2.40
N SER A 44 -8.39 9.18 2.01
CA SER A 44 -7.94 9.91 0.81
C SER A 44 -8.21 9.18 -0.52
N GLY A 45 -8.72 7.94 -0.46
CA GLY A 45 -9.06 7.15 -1.65
C GLY A 45 -7.89 6.35 -2.24
N LYS A 46 -6.74 6.29 -1.56
CA LYS A 46 -5.55 5.53 -1.98
C LYS A 46 -5.86 4.06 -2.29
N THR A 47 -6.36 3.31 -1.29
CA THR A 47 -6.58 1.87 -1.39
C THR A 47 -7.39 1.47 -2.62
N VAL A 48 -8.51 2.16 -2.88
CA VAL A 48 -9.38 1.84 -4.04
C VAL A 48 -8.67 2.10 -5.35
N SER A 49 -7.99 3.25 -5.47
CA SER A 49 -7.27 3.62 -6.70
C SER A 49 -6.09 2.70 -6.96
N MET A 50 -5.33 2.33 -5.91
CA MET A 50 -4.18 1.43 -6.01
C MET A 50 -4.59 0.02 -6.40
N ALA A 51 -5.59 -0.56 -5.72
CA ALA A 51 -6.09 -1.90 -6.03
C ALA A 51 -6.69 -1.99 -7.43
N LEU A 52 -7.44 -0.96 -7.84
CA LEU A 52 -8.02 -0.90 -9.19
C LEU A 52 -6.92 -0.78 -10.26
N SER A 53 -5.95 0.11 -10.07
CA SER A 53 -4.80 0.30 -10.95
C SER A 53 -4.01 -0.99 -11.12
N PHE A 54 -3.71 -1.68 -10.02
CA PHE A 54 -2.96 -2.94 -10.03
C PHE A 54 -3.65 -4.01 -10.88
N VAL A 55 -4.96 -4.23 -10.69
CA VAL A 55 -5.69 -5.23 -11.48
C VAL A 55 -5.84 -4.80 -12.94
N MET A 56 -6.07 -3.52 -13.21
CA MET A 56 -6.15 -3.04 -14.59
C MET A 56 -4.82 -3.25 -15.31
N TRP A 57 -3.71 -2.84 -14.72
CA TRP A 57 -2.38 -3.06 -15.27
C TRP A 57 -2.09 -4.54 -15.54
N SER A 58 -2.28 -5.40 -14.54
CA SER A 58 -1.96 -6.81 -14.67
C SER A 58 -2.79 -7.53 -15.74
N MET A 59 -4.06 -7.14 -15.91
CA MET A 59 -4.96 -7.70 -16.92
C MET A 59 -4.73 -7.14 -18.34
N GLU A 60 -4.13 -5.97 -18.49
CA GLU A 60 -3.75 -5.39 -19.78
C GLU A 60 -2.35 -5.85 -20.23
N THR A 61 -1.45 -6.19 -19.27
CA THR A 61 -0.05 -6.50 -19.56
C THR A 61 0.23 -7.99 -19.63
N PHE A 62 -0.48 -8.82 -18.86
CA PHE A 62 -0.15 -10.25 -18.69
C PHE A 62 -1.36 -11.15 -18.89
N SER A 63 -1.08 -12.41 -19.25
CA SER A 63 -2.09 -13.49 -19.31
C SER A 63 -1.49 -14.79 -18.77
N GLY A 64 -2.20 -15.42 -17.83
CA GLY A 64 -1.75 -16.68 -17.19
C GLY A 64 -0.77 -16.49 -16.04
N GLU A 65 -0.50 -15.24 -15.61
CA GLU A 65 0.52 -14.94 -14.63
C GLU A 65 -0.01 -14.88 -13.20
N ASN A 66 0.92 -15.06 -12.25
CA ASN A 66 0.66 -14.98 -10.82
C ASN A 66 1.00 -13.59 -10.28
N PHE A 67 0.14 -13.10 -9.39
CA PHE A 67 0.29 -11.82 -8.70
C PHE A 67 0.10 -11.99 -7.20
N GLY A 68 0.76 -11.14 -6.41
CA GLY A 68 0.56 -11.08 -4.97
C GLY A 68 -0.29 -9.88 -4.56
N MET A 69 -1.16 -10.07 -3.59
CA MET A 69 -1.86 -9.00 -2.89
C MET A 69 -1.79 -9.23 -1.39
N ALA A 70 -1.39 -8.24 -0.62
CA ALA A 70 -1.30 -8.37 0.83
C ALA A 70 -1.98 -7.24 1.59
N GLY A 71 -2.53 -7.60 2.74
CA GLY A 71 -2.93 -6.69 3.81
C GLY A 71 -2.39 -7.19 5.14
N LYS A 72 -2.59 -6.45 6.24
CA LYS A 72 -2.17 -6.91 7.57
C LYS A 72 -2.69 -8.31 7.91
N THR A 73 -3.94 -8.61 7.55
CA THR A 73 -4.52 -9.96 7.65
C THR A 73 -5.35 -10.26 6.40
N ILE A 74 -5.41 -11.53 6.00
CA ILE A 74 -6.21 -11.99 4.86
C ILE A 74 -7.69 -11.60 5.02
N GLY A 75 -8.26 -11.78 6.21
CA GLY A 75 -9.68 -11.48 6.48
C GLY A 75 -9.99 -9.99 6.34
N ALA A 76 -9.13 -9.11 6.87
CA ALA A 76 -9.28 -7.67 6.73
C ALA A 76 -9.13 -7.22 5.26
N PHE A 77 -8.12 -7.74 4.56
CA PHE A 77 -7.89 -7.45 3.14
C PHE A 77 -9.09 -7.87 2.27
N ARG A 78 -9.60 -9.09 2.46
CA ARG A 78 -10.80 -9.56 1.73
C ARG A 78 -12.01 -8.68 1.97
N ARG A 79 -12.25 -8.25 3.20
CA ARG A 79 -13.38 -7.40 3.56
C ARG A 79 -13.24 -5.97 3.05
N ASN A 80 -12.07 -5.36 3.26
CA ASN A 80 -11.87 -3.93 3.07
C ASN A 80 -11.41 -3.57 1.64
N VAL A 81 -10.70 -4.48 0.97
CA VAL A 81 -10.12 -4.26 -0.36
C VAL A 81 -10.84 -5.11 -1.42
N LEU A 82 -10.82 -6.44 -1.31
CA LEU A 82 -11.32 -7.31 -2.38
C LEU A 82 -12.83 -7.20 -2.59
N LYS A 83 -13.62 -7.08 -1.51
CA LYS A 83 -15.09 -6.98 -1.66
C LYS A 83 -15.51 -5.75 -2.48
N PRO A 84 -15.08 -4.52 -2.17
CA PRO A 84 -15.40 -3.36 -3.01
C PRO A 84 -14.74 -3.43 -4.39
N LEU A 85 -13.50 -3.90 -4.50
CA LEU A 85 -12.80 -4.04 -5.77
C LEU A 85 -13.56 -4.96 -6.74
N LYS A 86 -14.04 -6.12 -6.29
CA LYS A 86 -14.82 -7.05 -7.10
C LYS A 86 -16.12 -6.42 -7.63
N LEU A 87 -16.80 -5.60 -6.83
CA LEU A 87 -17.99 -4.87 -7.29
C LEU A 87 -17.67 -3.88 -8.42
N ILE A 88 -16.57 -3.14 -8.27
CA ILE A 88 -16.11 -2.16 -9.25
C ILE A 88 -15.72 -2.84 -10.57
N LEU A 89 -14.95 -3.91 -10.50
CA LEU A 89 -14.44 -4.63 -11.66
C LEU A 89 -15.56 -5.41 -12.36
N PHE A 90 -16.47 -6.02 -11.60
CA PHE A 90 -17.64 -6.71 -12.16
C PHE A 90 -18.47 -5.78 -13.06
N ALA A 91 -18.69 -4.54 -12.62
CA ALA A 91 -19.38 -3.52 -13.41
C ALA A 91 -18.64 -3.15 -14.72
N ARG A 92 -17.36 -3.57 -14.87
CA ARG A 92 -16.51 -3.37 -16.05
C ARG A 92 -16.29 -4.66 -16.86
N GLY A 93 -17.09 -5.69 -16.62
CA GLY A 93 -17.05 -6.94 -17.37
C GLY A 93 -16.03 -7.97 -16.89
N TYR A 94 -15.34 -7.72 -15.76
CA TYR A 94 -14.46 -8.74 -15.16
C TYR A 94 -15.29 -9.86 -14.51
N ARG A 95 -14.76 -11.07 -14.54
CA ARG A 95 -15.30 -12.26 -13.88
C ARG A 95 -14.32 -12.76 -12.84
N PHE A 96 -14.82 -13.47 -11.82
CA PHE A 96 -14.01 -13.91 -10.69
C PHE A 96 -14.36 -15.36 -10.32
N LYS A 97 -13.32 -16.15 -10.00
CA LYS A 97 -13.45 -17.36 -9.20
C LYS A 97 -12.63 -17.18 -7.91
N ASP A 98 -13.26 -17.35 -6.77
CA ASP A 98 -12.65 -17.12 -5.45
C ASP A 98 -12.39 -18.46 -4.76
N HIS A 99 -11.17 -18.96 -4.88
CA HIS A 99 -10.67 -20.20 -4.26
C HIS A 99 -10.21 -19.88 -2.83
N ARG A 100 -11.16 -19.83 -1.91
CA ARG A 100 -10.91 -19.35 -0.55
C ARG A 100 -9.99 -20.23 0.28
N ALA A 101 -10.00 -21.55 0.04
CA ALA A 101 -9.11 -22.50 0.71
C ALA A 101 -7.64 -22.18 0.39
N ASP A 102 -7.36 -21.84 -0.85
CA ASP A 102 -6.01 -21.57 -1.38
C ASP A 102 -5.61 -20.10 -1.28
N ASN A 103 -6.50 -19.25 -0.75
CA ASN A 103 -6.35 -17.80 -0.76
C ASN A 103 -6.05 -17.21 -2.16
N LEU A 104 -6.63 -17.80 -3.19
CA LEU A 104 -6.42 -17.45 -4.58
C LEU A 104 -7.69 -16.81 -5.17
N LEU A 105 -7.54 -15.70 -5.87
CA LEU A 105 -8.58 -15.07 -6.68
C LEU A 105 -8.17 -15.16 -8.15
N GLU A 106 -8.93 -15.91 -8.94
CA GLU A 106 -8.83 -15.91 -10.40
C GLU A 106 -9.66 -14.76 -10.96
N VAL A 107 -9.06 -13.95 -11.82
CA VAL A 107 -9.73 -12.82 -12.49
C VAL A 107 -9.62 -13.02 -14.00
N SER A 108 -10.74 -12.90 -14.70
CA SER A 108 -10.78 -13.05 -16.15
C SER A 108 -11.57 -11.93 -16.84
N ARG A 109 -11.12 -11.53 -18.03
CA ARG A 109 -11.78 -10.56 -18.91
C ARG A 109 -11.25 -10.71 -20.34
N ASN A 110 -12.13 -10.69 -21.34
CA ASN A 110 -11.77 -10.69 -22.77
C ASN A 110 -10.77 -11.78 -23.17
N GLY A 111 -10.89 -12.98 -22.61
CA GLY A 111 -9.97 -14.09 -22.90
C GLY A 111 -8.68 -14.11 -22.08
N VAL A 112 -8.35 -13.03 -21.37
CA VAL A 112 -7.23 -12.97 -20.44
C VAL A 112 -7.67 -13.51 -19.08
N THR A 113 -6.80 -14.29 -18.42
CA THR A 113 -7.00 -14.79 -17.05
C THR A 113 -5.70 -14.67 -16.27
N ASN A 114 -5.75 -14.12 -15.08
CA ASN A 114 -4.61 -14.02 -14.15
C ASN A 114 -4.99 -14.46 -12.73
N TYR A 115 -3.99 -14.80 -11.92
CA TYR A 115 -4.11 -15.44 -10.61
C TYR A 115 -3.55 -14.54 -9.52
N TYR A 116 -4.37 -14.20 -8.50
CA TYR A 116 -4.00 -13.28 -7.43
C TYR A 116 -3.99 -14.01 -6.09
N TYR A 117 -2.81 -14.27 -5.56
CA TYR A 117 -2.60 -14.87 -4.25
C TYR A 117 -2.76 -13.82 -3.15
N ILE A 118 -3.56 -14.13 -2.13
CA ILE A 118 -3.90 -13.20 -1.05
C ILE A 118 -3.11 -13.59 0.20
N PHE A 119 -2.26 -12.68 0.66
CA PHE A 119 -1.39 -12.88 1.81
C PHE A 119 -1.78 -12.02 3.01
N GLY A 120 -1.43 -12.48 4.21
CA GLY A 120 -1.48 -11.70 5.44
C GLY A 120 -0.06 -11.40 5.91
N GLY A 121 0.33 -10.12 5.93
CA GLY A 121 1.64 -9.66 6.43
C GLY A 121 1.56 -9.28 7.90
N LYS A 122 1.19 -10.21 8.81
CA LYS A 122 0.96 -9.89 10.22
C LYS A 122 2.24 -9.88 11.06
N ASP A 123 3.13 -10.82 10.81
CA ASP A 123 4.34 -11.08 11.59
C ASP A 123 5.48 -11.59 10.69
N GLU A 124 6.67 -11.79 11.29
CA GLU A 124 7.88 -12.22 10.56
C GLU A 124 7.72 -13.56 9.83
N ARG A 125 6.86 -14.47 10.31
CA ARG A 125 6.59 -15.76 9.63
C ARG A 125 5.86 -15.58 8.31
N SER A 126 5.26 -14.43 8.08
CA SER A 126 4.56 -14.13 6.83
C SER A 126 5.48 -14.18 5.61
N GLN A 127 6.79 -13.98 5.77
CA GLN A 127 7.78 -14.12 4.69
C GLN A 127 7.80 -15.53 4.08
N ASP A 128 7.51 -16.56 4.87
CA ASP A 128 7.52 -17.96 4.43
C ASP A 128 6.38 -18.25 3.44
N LEU A 129 5.28 -17.48 3.53
CA LEU A 129 4.10 -17.66 2.67
C LEU A 129 4.36 -17.33 1.20
N VAL A 130 5.37 -16.52 0.91
CA VAL A 130 5.73 -16.11 -0.45
C VAL A 130 6.96 -16.86 -1.00
N GLN A 131 7.50 -17.83 -0.24
CA GLN A 131 8.63 -18.63 -0.70
C GLN A 131 8.22 -19.55 -1.84
N GLY A 132 9.10 -19.70 -2.84
CA GLY A 132 8.92 -20.61 -3.95
C GLY A 132 7.91 -20.17 -5.03
N ILE A 133 7.22 -19.04 -4.86
CA ILE A 133 6.32 -18.50 -5.88
C ILE A 133 7.04 -17.48 -6.77
N THR A 134 6.77 -17.51 -8.07
CA THR A 134 7.18 -16.47 -9.02
C THR A 134 5.98 -15.57 -9.32
N LEU A 135 6.17 -14.27 -9.23
CA LEU A 135 5.12 -13.27 -9.38
C LEU A 135 5.46 -12.26 -10.47
N ALA A 136 4.44 -11.81 -11.20
CA ALA A 136 4.55 -10.70 -12.14
C ALA A 136 4.29 -9.32 -11.50
N GLY A 137 3.90 -9.27 -10.24
CA GLY A 137 3.74 -8.02 -9.50
C GLY A 137 3.11 -8.21 -8.13
N PHE A 138 3.18 -7.16 -7.31
CA PHE A 138 2.65 -7.21 -5.94
C PHE A 138 1.97 -5.92 -5.51
N PHE A 139 0.81 -6.04 -4.86
CA PHE A 139 0.11 -4.94 -4.22
C PHE A 139 0.09 -5.11 -2.69
N PHE A 140 0.61 -4.11 -1.97
CA PHE A 140 0.65 -4.05 -0.52
C PHE A 140 -0.32 -2.97 0.00
N ASP A 141 -1.38 -3.37 0.68
CA ASP A 141 -2.29 -2.45 1.37
C ASP A 141 -1.90 -2.34 2.85
N GLU A 142 -1.76 -1.10 3.33
CA GLU A 142 -1.27 -0.80 4.68
C GLU A 142 0.16 -1.35 4.94
N VAL A 143 1.08 -1.20 3.98
CA VAL A 143 2.44 -1.78 4.02
C VAL A 143 3.23 -1.39 5.28
N ALA A 144 3.01 -0.21 5.84
CA ALA A 144 3.65 0.21 7.10
C ALA A 144 3.24 -0.63 8.33
N LEU A 145 2.23 -1.48 8.21
CA LEU A 145 1.82 -2.42 9.27
C LEU A 145 2.41 -3.83 9.08
N MET A 146 3.21 -4.04 8.04
CA MET A 146 3.82 -5.32 7.72
C MET A 146 5.28 -5.36 8.18
N PRO A 147 5.86 -6.55 8.45
CA PRO A 147 7.29 -6.70 8.66
C PRO A 147 8.10 -6.37 7.41
N GLU A 148 9.25 -5.77 7.58
CA GLU A 148 10.17 -5.48 6.48
C GLU A 148 10.62 -6.75 5.74
N SER A 149 10.91 -7.82 6.48
CA SER A 149 11.27 -9.13 5.93
C SER A 149 10.25 -9.67 4.93
N PHE A 150 8.96 -9.58 5.26
CA PHE A 150 7.88 -10.00 4.36
C PHE A 150 7.86 -9.18 3.06
N VAL A 151 7.97 -7.85 3.16
CA VAL A 151 7.92 -6.97 1.98
C VAL A 151 9.13 -7.18 1.09
N ASN A 152 10.33 -7.31 1.68
CA ASN A 152 11.56 -7.59 0.93
C ASN A 152 11.49 -8.95 0.23
N GLN A 153 11.00 -9.99 0.90
CA GLN A 153 10.82 -11.31 0.32
C GLN A 153 9.78 -11.29 -0.82
N ALA A 154 8.64 -10.64 -0.61
CA ALA A 154 7.57 -10.56 -1.62
C ALA A 154 8.00 -9.78 -2.87
N THR A 155 8.71 -8.67 -2.72
CA THR A 155 9.24 -7.91 -3.85
C THR A 155 10.32 -8.67 -4.61
N ALA A 156 11.18 -9.44 -3.91
CA ALA A 156 12.17 -10.31 -4.54
C ALA A 156 11.54 -11.46 -5.37
N ARG A 157 10.29 -11.84 -5.11
CA ARG A 157 9.55 -12.83 -5.92
C ARG A 157 8.96 -12.28 -7.21
N CYS A 158 8.92 -10.97 -7.38
CA CYS A 158 8.49 -10.32 -8.60
C CYS A 158 9.63 -10.35 -9.64
N SER A 159 9.84 -11.51 -10.27
CA SER A 159 10.96 -11.77 -11.18
C SER A 159 10.53 -12.03 -12.63
N VAL A 160 9.25 -11.88 -12.94
CA VAL A 160 8.76 -11.87 -14.32
C VAL A 160 9.16 -10.54 -14.97
N GLU A 161 9.58 -10.56 -16.22
CA GLU A 161 9.93 -9.34 -16.96
C GLU A 161 8.76 -8.36 -17.00
N GLY A 162 9.03 -7.07 -16.73
CA GLY A 162 8.00 -6.03 -16.61
C GLY A 162 7.23 -6.03 -15.29
N SER A 163 7.66 -6.83 -14.29
CA SER A 163 7.01 -6.84 -12.98
C SER A 163 7.06 -5.48 -12.28
N LYS A 164 6.00 -5.15 -11.54
CA LYS A 164 5.87 -3.85 -10.85
C LYS A 164 5.24 -3.99 -9.47
N TRP A 165 5.42 -2.94 -8.62
CA TRP A 165 4.93 -2.91 -7.24
C TRP A 165 4.00 -1.73 -6.96
N TRP A 166 2.96 -1.97 -6.16
CA TRP A 166 2.05 -0.96 -5.61
C TRP A 166 2.10 -0.98 -4.09
N PHE A 167 2.46 0.14 -3.47
CA PHE A 167 2.53 0.27 -2.01
C PHE A 167 1.57 1.35 -1.53
N ASN A 168 0.73 1.02 -0.58
CA ASN A 168 -0.20 1.94 0.04
C ASN A 168 -0.05 1.91 1.56
N CYS A 169 0.04 3.08 2.22
CA CYS A 169 0.10 3.17 3.67
C CYS A 169 -0.44 4.50 4.23
N ASN A 170 -0.67 4.50 5.53
CA ASN A 170 -0.77 5.70 6.33
C ASN A 170 0.56 5.90 7.09
N PRO A 171 0.95 7.16 7.39
CA PRO A 171 2.19 7.45 8.11
C PRO A 171 2.24 6.90 9.53
N ASP A 172 3.44 6.59 9.99
CA ASP A 172 3.78 6.25 11.36
C ASP A 172 4.91 7.15 11.89
N LYS A 173 5.92 6.61 12.57
CA LYS A 173 7.08 7.35 13.09
C LYS A 173 8.07 7.70 11.97
N PRO A 174 8.85 8.80 12.07
CA PRO A 174 9.79 9.24 11.03
C PRO A 174 10.88 8.22 10.69
N LYS A 175 11.29 7.40 11.68
CA LYS A 175 12.30 6.34 11.51
C LYS A 175 11.68 4.97 11.23
N HIS A 176 10.46 4.93 10.73
CA HIS A 176 9.84 3.67 10.31
C HIS A 176 10.60 3.09 9.11
N TRP A 177 10.84 1.77 9.09
CA TRP A 177 11.62 1.11 8.04
C TRP A 177 11.12 1.42 6.63
N PHE A 178 9.78 1.43 6.43
CA PHE A 178 9.20 1.73 5.12
C PHE A 178 9.43 3.18 4.68
N LYS A 179 9.40 4.13 5.64
CA LYS A 179 9.74 5.54 5.36
C LYS A 179 11.20 5.66 4.91
N VAL A 180 12.13 5.11 5.71
CA VAL A 180 13.58 5.26 5.49
C VAL A 180 14.06 4.49 4.27
N ASN A 181 13.61 3.22 4.11
CA ASN A 181 14.18 2.32 3.10
C ASN A 181 13.41 2.31 1.78
N TRP A 182 12.20 2.88 1.73
CA TRP A 182 11.38 2.91 0.52
C TRP A 182 10.94 4.31 0.09
N ILE A 183 10.31 5.09 0.98
CA ILE A 183 9.83 6.44 0.61
C ILE A 183 10.97 7.39 0.37
N ASP A 184 11.95 7.47 1.30
CA ASP A 184 13.10 8.38 1.20
C ASP A 184 14.07 7.96 0.07
N GLN A 185 14.03 6.69 -0.33
CA GLN A 185 14.82 6.13 -1.43
C GLN A 185 13.99 5.87 -2.69
N ALA A 186 12.82 6.48 -2.82
CA ALA A 186 11.92 6.18 -3.94
C ALA A 186 12.56 6.47 -5.31
N ALA A 187 13.32 7.54 -5.43
CA ALA A 187 14.04 7.88 -6.66
C ALA A 187 15.12 6.84 -7.01
N GLU A 188 15.92 6.40 -6.03
CA GLU A 188 16.98 5.40 -6.21
C GLU A 188 16.41 4.02 -6.59
N LYS A 189 15.22 3.70 -6.08
CA LYS A 189 14.50 2.45 -6.39
C LYS A 189 13.66 2.53 -7.67
N ASN A 190 13.71 3.65 -8.38
CA ASN A 190 12.91 3.91 -9.57
C ASN A 190 11.40 3.77 -9.29
N LEU A 191 10.92 4.42 -8.20
CA LEU A 191 9.53 4.40 -7.76
C LEU A 191 8.88 5.79 -7.83
N ILE A 192 7.61 5.81 -8.20
CA ILE A 192 6.78 7.01 -8.12
C ILE A 192 6.33 7.18 -6.66
N TYR A 193 6.51 8.37 -6.10
CA TYR A 193 5.98 8.70 -4.77
C TYR A 193 4.87 9.73 -4.87
N LEU A 194 3.72 9.45 -4.25
CA LEU A 194 2.56 10.34 -4.17
C LEU A 194 2.07 10.44 -2.74
N HIS A 195 2.08 11.65 -2.21
CA HIS A 195 1.50 11.95 -0.91
C HIS A 195 0.05 12.41 -1.04
N PHE A 196 -0.86 11.82 -0.25
CA PHE A 196 -2.30 12.03 -0.28
C PHE A 196 -2.82 12.73 0.98
N THR A 197 -3.74 13.66 0.78
CA THR A 197 -4.57 14.26 1.84
C THR A 197 -6.03 13.82 1.68
N MET A 198 -6.90 14.10 2.67
CA MET A 198 -8.34 13.83 2.51
C MET A 198 -8.98 14.60 1.36
N ASP A 199 -8.40 15.73 0.94
CA ASP A 199 -8.91 16.56 -0.14
C ASP A 199 -8.69 15.92 -1.53
N ASP A 200 -7.78 14.96 -1.61
CA ASP A 200 -7.59 14.14 -2.81
C ASP A 200 -8.74 13.13 -3.03
N ASN A 201 -9.66 12.98 -2.07
CA ASN A 201 -10.86 12.16 -2.23
C ASN A 201 -12.10 13.02 -2.52
N LEU A 202 -12.37 13.25 -3.79
CA LEU A 202 -13.52 14.05 -4.24
C LEU A 202 -14.88 13.40 -3.91
N SER A 203 -14.89 12.14 -3.46
CA SER A 203 -16.10 11.43 -3.02
C SER A 203 -16.48 11.74 -1.58
N LEU A 204 -15.57 12.30 -0.78
CA LEU A 204 -15.77 12.58 0.62
C LEU A 204 -16.39 13.98 0.79
N SER A 205 -17.55 14.04 1.46
CA SER A 205 -18.19 15.34 1.74
C SER A 205 -17.44 16.12 2.81
N GLU A 206 -17.55 17.47 2.76
CA GLU A 206 -16.91 18.33 3.78
C GLU A 206 -17.41 18.00 5.19
N THR A 207 -18.67 17.69 5.36
CA THR A 207 -19.24 17.25 6.66
C THR A 207 -18.50 16.04 7.24
N ILE A 208 -18.15 15.06 6.38
CA ILE A 208 -17.41 13.88 6.80
C ILE A 208 -15.95 14.24 7.10
N LYS A 209 -15.31 15.08 6.28
CA LYS A 209 -13.94 15.56 6.55
C LYS A 209 -13.84 16.31 7.88
N GLU A 210 -14.78 17.23 8.15
CA GLU A 210 -14.84 17.95 9.42
C GLU A 210 -15.04 17.02 10.62
N ARG A 211 -15.88 15.98 10.49
CA ARG A 211 -16.02 14.97 11.54
C ARG A 211 -14.69 14.29 11.85
N TYR A 212 -13.91 13.90 10.82
CA TYR A 212 -12.59 13.31 11.03
C TYR A 212 -11.59 14.29 11.63
N ARG A 213 -11.58 15.57 11.19
CA ARG A 213 -10.72 16.61 11.76
C ARG A 213 -10.98 16.82 13.26
N ARG A 214 -12.24 16.73 13.71
CA ARG A 214 -12.62 16.86 15.13
C ARG A 214 -12.38 15.59 15.93
N GLN A 215 -12.35 14.42 15.30
CA GLN A 215 -12.21 13.14 15.99
C GLN A 215 -10.78 12.86 16.44
N PHE A 216 -9.78 13.32 15.69
CA PHE A 216 -8.37 13.04 15.96
C PHE A 216 -7.68 14.27 16.55
N VAL A 217 -6.78 14.05 17.52
CA VAL A 217 -5.96 15.08 18.18
C VAL A 217 -4.50 14.64 18.25
N GLY A 218 -3.58 15.59 18.51
CA GLY A 218 -2.16 15.31 18.73
C GLY A 218 -1.52 14.57 17.57
N VAL A 219 -0.75 13.52 17.88
CA VAL A 219 -0.02 12.72 16.90
C VAL A 219 -0.95 12.03 15.89
N PHE A 220 -2.13 11.60 16.33
CA PHE A 220 -3.08 10.95 15.43
C PHE A 220 -3.68 11.92 14.41
N PHE A 221 -3.90 13.19 14.79
CA PHE A 221 -4.28 14.22 13.85
C PHE A 221 -3.20 14.45 12.79
N LYS A 222 -1.93 14.58 13.22
CA LYS A 222 -0.79 14.74 12.31
C LYS A 222 -0.66 13.56 11.35
N ARG A 223 -0.73 12.31 11.85
CA ARG A 223 -0.58 11.10 11.03
C ARG A 223 -1.79 10.84 10.12
N PHE A 224 -3.00 10.88 10.67
CA PHE A 224 -4.18 10.39 9.97
C PHE A 224 -4.92 11.47 9.18
N ILE A 225 -4.84 12.74 9.61
CA ILE A 225 -5.51 13.85 8.94
C ILE A 225 -4.54 14.60 8.03
N GLN A 226 -3.38 14.97 8.54
CA GLN A 226 -2.36 15.69 7.77
C GLN A 226 -1.48 14.76 6.93
N GLY A 227 -1.45 13.46 7.24
CA GLY A 227 -0.65 12.47 6.51
C GLY A 227 0.84 12.55 6.81
N LEU A 228 1.25 13.04 7.99
CA LEU A 228 2.64 13.31 8.33
C LEU A 228 3.30 12.16 9.08
N TRP A 229 4.55 11.85 8.74
CA TRP A 229 5.40 10.92 9.48
C TRP A 229 5.99 11.63 10.70
N VAL A 230 5.37 11.44 11.86
CA VAL A 230 5.73 12.13 13.10
C VAL A 230 5.89 11.16 14.26
N ALA A 231 6.78 11.51 15.21
CA ALA A 231 6.94 10.76 16.46
C ALA A 231 5.69 10.89 17.34
N ALA A 232 5.44 9.88 18.18
CA ALA A 232 4.39 9.97 19.21
C ALA A 232 4.71 11.10 20.18
N GLU A 233 3.69 11.86 20.60
CA GLU A 233 3.82 12.85 21.67
C GLU A 233 4.08 12.10 22.99
N GLY A 234 4.98 12.64 23.84
CA GLY A 234 5.34 12.02 25.11
C GLY A 234 6.73 11.36 25.15
N LEU A 235 7.55 11.50 24.12
CA LEU A 235 8.98 11.19 24.23
C LEU A 235 9.64 12.19 25.19
N VAL A 236 10.34 11.68 26.21
CA VAL A 236 11.08 12.49 27.19
C VAL A 236 12.06 13.46 26.51
N HIS A 237 12.57 13.07 25.32
CA HIS A 237 13.46 13.87 24.49
C HIS A 237 13.06 13.77 23.02
N PRO A 238 12.06 14.56 22.52
CA PRO A 238 11.62 14.54 21.12
C PRO A 238 12.74 14.76 20.11
N GLN A 239 13.71 15.64 20.46
CA GLN A 239 14.89 15.95 19.64
C GLN A 239 15.75 14.72 19.32
N PHE A 240 15.80 13.71 20.18
CA PHE A 240 16.51 12.45 19.90
C PHE A 240 15.82 11.60 18.83
N ALA A 241 14.51 11.69 18.71
CA ALA A 241 13.77 10.97 17.69
C ALA A 241 14.03 11.54 16.28
N ASP A 242 14.18 12.87 16.18
CA ASP A 242 14.31 13.57 14.92
C ASP A 242 15.78 13.75 14.48
N LYS A 243 16.71 13.85 15.43
CA LYS A 243 18.13 14.15 15.19
C LYS A 243 19.08 13.21 15.93
N ALA A 244 18.79 11.91 15.96
CA ALA A 244 19.58 10.93 16.73
C ALA A 244 21.10 10.96 16.43
N LYS A 245 21.50 11.20 15.17
CA LYS A 245 22.91 11.30 14.78
C LYS A 245 23.64 12.51 15.40
N ALA A 246 22.92 13.60 15.70
CA ALA A 246 23.50 14.79 16.30
C ALA A 246 23.87 14.60 17.77
N TYR A 247 23.32 13.57 18.41
CA TYR A 247 23.56 13.23 19.82
C TYR A 247 24.28 11.89 20.00
N ALA A 248 24.69 11.23 18.92
CA ALA A 248 25.47 10.00 18.98
C ALA A 248 26.92 10.32 19.38
N ILE A 249 27.36 9.75 20.49
CA ILE A 249 28.76 9.81 20.91
C ILE A 249 29.53 8.79 20.07
N SER A 250 30.58 9.23 19.40
CA SER A 250 31.38 8.42 18.47
C SER A 250 32.27 7.38 19.13
N SER A 251 32.44 7.41 20.47
CA SER A 251 33.21 6.42 21.24
C SER A 251 32.62 6.21 22.63
N VAL A 252 32.41 4.96 23.02
CA VAL A 252 32.10 4.55 24.37
C VAL A 252 33.39 3.97 24.98
N SER A 253 34.01 4.70 25.92
CA SER A 253 35.06 4.15 26.75
C SER A 253 34.42 3.38 27.90
N TYR A 254 34.59 2.06 27.93
CA TYR A 254 34.21 1.23 29.06
C TYR A 254 35.27 1.36 30.16
N THR A 255 34.98 2.12 31.20
CA THR A 255 35.67 2.00 32.46
C THR A 255 34.97 0.93 33.30
N HIS A 256 35.64 -0.17 33.55
CA HIS A 256 35.21 -1.15 34.55
C HIS A 256 35.23 -0.48 35.93
N LEU A 257 34.05 -0.22 36.48
CA LEU A 257 33.91 0.03 37.91
C LEU A 257 33.81 -1.34 38.60
N THR A 258 34.93 -1.79 39.19
CA THR A 258 34.88 -2.83 40.21
C THR A 258 34.36 -2.20 41.48
N LEU A 259 33.19 -2.64 41.93
CA LEU A 259 32.65 -2.32 43.25
C LEU A 259 33.41 -3.11 44.30
N PRO A 260 33.65 -2.54 45.49
CA PRO A 260 34.35 -3.20 46.60
C PRO A 260 33.55 -4.34 47.22
#